data_3fd25f2ad17eda3c0d9475f3de12a0b3
#
_entry.id   3fd25f2ad17eda3c0d9475f3de12a0b3
#
_cell.length_a   1.000
_cell.length_b   1.000
_cell.length_c   1.000
_cell.angle_alpha   90.00
_cell.angle_beta   90.00
_cell.angle_gamma   90.00
#
_symmetry.space_group_name_H-M   'P 1'
#
loop_
_entity.id
_entity.type
_entity.pdbx_description
1 polymer ?
#
loop_
_entity_poly.entity_id
_entity_poly.type
_entity_poly.pdbx_seq_one_letter_code
_entity_poly.pdbx_strand_id
1 'polypeptide(L)'
;KTIVVGEDGARSEIDMGDWTFLPNMMHDYIKGLMTNDVTNRLDITRDRNVYATDNKKGLVSKEKTDKYCYPLINSIKKDGSIDFRYTCDDTQAGKGQLPQFGRTKFIFCNGAGCYKDVTGDIGFTEWGFAIYDTPENVEKIEIAFKTKEFTNIINALKIVPSQKCNPEVMKLFRKDFWKDLLV
;
A
#
# COMPACT_ATOMS: atom_id res chain seq x y z
N LYS A 1 11.31 21.34 -19.74
CA LYS A 1 11.79 21.29 -18.34
C LYS A 1 11.28 22.51 -17.58
N THR A 2 10.87 22.32 -16.34
CA THR A 2 10.26 23.33 -15.47
C THR A 2 10.99 23.32 -14.13
N ILE A 3 11.26 24.50 -13.58
CA ILE A 3 11.77 24.61 -12.20
C ILE A 3 10.58 24.58 -11.26
N VAL A 4 10.60 23.63 -10.34
CA VAL A 4 9.59 23.48 -9.28
C VAL A 4 10.24 23.78 -7.93
N VAL A 5 9.51 24.48 -7.08
CA VAL A 5 9.92 24.74 -5.69
C VAL A 5 9.02 23.92 -4.78
N GLY A 6 9.62 23.00 -4.02
CA GLY A 6 8.90 22.21 -3.04
C GLY A 6 8.47 23.00 -1.81
N GLU A 7 7.56 22.42 -0.99
CA GLU A 7 7.17 23.00 0.31
C GLU A 7 8.36 23.16 1.27
N ASP A 8 9.40 22.34 1.09
CA ASP A 8 10.69 22.41 1.79
C ASP A 8 11.62 23.52 1.28
N GLY A 9 11.21 24.26 0.24
CA GLY A 9 12.00 25.31 -0.41
C GLY A 9 13.05 24.78 -1.40
N ALA A 10 13.21 23.48 -1.54
CA ALA A 10 14.13 22.87 -2.51
C ALA A 10 13.69 23.17 -3.95
N ARG A 11 14.66 23.46 -4.82
CA ARG A 11 14.41 23.67 -6.25
C ARG A 11 14.85 22.46 -7.04
N SER A 12 13.95 21.94 -7.87
CA SER A 12 14.21 20.80 -8.76
C SER A 12 13.88 21.18 -10.20
N GLU A 13 14.74 20.81 -11.15
CA GLU A 13 14.44 20.89 -12.57
C GLU A 13 13.79 19.59 -13.03
N ILE A 14 12.51 19.64 -13.36
CA ILE A 14 11.73 18.48 -13.70
C ILE A 14 11.15 18.56 -15.12
N ASP A 15 10.94 17.41 -15.75
CA ASP A 15 10.09 17.28 -16.91
C ASP A 15 8.68 16.89 -16.44
N MET A 16 7.69 17.76 -16.67
CA MET A 16 6.31 17.52 -16.25
C MET A 16 5.70 16.28 -16.90
N GLY A 17 6.22 15.84 -18.06
CA GLY A 17 5.78 14.63 -18.73
C GLY A 17 6.14 13.34 -17.99
N ASP A 18 7.14 13.39 -17.11
CA ASP A 18 7.55 12.22 -16.29
C ASP A 18 6.59 11.95 -15.11
N TRP A 19 5.68 12.87 -14.82
CA TRP A 19 4.86 12.83 -13.61
C TRP A 19 3.37 12.74 -13.94
N THR A 20 2.71 11.75 -13.39
CA THR A 20 1.23 11.69 -13.33
C THR A 20 0.69 12.46 -12.12
N PHE A 21 1.52 12.65 -11.11
CA PHE A 21 1.27 13.42 -9.91
C PHE A 21 2.60 14.01 -9.43
N LEU A 22 2.65 15.32 -9.21
CA LEU A 22 3.84 15.99 -8.69
C LEU A 22 3.81 15.98 -7.15
N PRO A 23 4.82 15.40 -6.48
CA PRO A 23 4.94 15.48 -5.04
C PRO A 23 5.07 16.93 -4.54
N ASN A 24 4.67 17.19 -3.30
CA ASN A 24 4.78 18.51 -2.70
C ASN A 24 6.24 18.92 -2.37
N MET A 25 7.12 17.93 -2.22
CA MET A 25 8.54 18.07 -1.93
C MET A 25 9.31 16.80 -2.32
N MET A 26 10.65 16.79 -2.14
CA MET A 26 11.51 15.61 -2.38
C MET A 26 11.47 15.08 -3.84
N HIS A 27 11.30 15.96 -4.81
CA HIS A 27 11.08 15.58 -6.22
C HIS A 27 12.16 14.64 -6.76
N ASP A 28 13.44 14.99 -6.61
CA ASP A 28 14.55 14.20 -7.16
C ASP A 28 14.69 12.85 -6.46
N TYR A 29 14.48 12.82 -5.14
CA TYR A 29 14.53 11.59 -4.36
C TYR A 29 13.40 10.63 -4.77
N ILE A 30 12.16 11.13 -4.85
CA ILE A 30 11.00 10.31 -5.24
C ILE A 30 11.15 9.85 -6.69
N LYS A 31 11.67 10.70 -7.59
CA LYS A 31 11.99 10.31 -8.97
C LYS A 31 13.00 9.16 -9.00
N GLY A 32 14.00 9.15 -8.12
CA GLY A 32 14.96 8.06 -7.97
C GLY A 32 14.35 6.71 -7.58
N LEU A 33 13.20 6.72 -6.90
CA LEU A 33 12.46 5.49 -6.56
C LEU A 33 11.57 4.97 -7.70
N MET A 34 11.28 5.81 -8.70
CA MET A 34 10.38 5.48 -9.81
C MET A 34 11.12 4.73 -10.93
N THR A 35 10.33 4.04 -11.76
CA THR A 35 10.85 3.40 -12.98
C THR A 35 9.88 3.58 -14.15
N ASN A 36 10.45 3.78 -15.35
CA ASN A 36 9.69 3.76 -16.60
C ASN A 36 9.45 2.34 -17.11
N ASP A 37 10.23 1.37 -16.65
CA ASP A 37 10.03 -0.04 -16.96
C ASP A 37 8.80 -0.58 -16.22
N VAL A 38 7.71 -0.76 -16.98
CA VAL A 38 6.43 -1.26 -16.46
C VAL A 38 6.56 -2.63 -15.80
N THR A 39 7.47 -3.47 -16.28
CA THR A 39 7.70 -4.82 -15.72
C THR A 39 8.41 -4.80 -14.39
N ASN A 40 9.12 -3.70 -14.08
CA ASN A 40 9.81 -3.48 -12.80
C ASN A 40 9.02 -2.59 -11.84
N ARG A 41 7.81 -2.19 -12.18
CA ARG A 41 6.95 -1.39 -11.28
C ARG A 41 6.41 -2.21 -10.14
N LEU A 42 6.25 -1.54 -8.99
CA LEU A 42 5.63 -2.12 -7.81
C LEU A 42 4.18 -2.50 -8.11
N ASP A 43 3.84 -3.77 -7.90
CA ASP A 43 2.47 -4.25 -8.05
C ASP A 43 1.73 -4.07 -6.72
N ILE A 44 0.80 -3.11 -6.69
CA ILE A 44 -0.06 -2.85 -5.55
C ILE A 44 -1.47 -3.30 -5.88
N THR A 45 -1.90 -4.36 -5.23
CA THR A 45 -3.26 -4.87 -5.35
C THR A 45 -4.21 -4.08 -4.47
N ARG A 46 -5.33 -3.65 -5.04
CA ARG A 46 -6.50 -3.13 -4.34
C ARG A 46 -7.73 -3.89 -4.80
N ASP A 47 -8.47 -4.43 -3.87
CA ASP A 47 -9.65 -5.21 -4.19
C ASP A 47 -10.92 -4.59 -3.60
N ARG A 48 -11.55 -3.71 -4.37
CA ARG A 48 -12.72 -2.92 -3.91
C ARG A 48 -14.00 -3.73 -3.75
N ASN A 49 -14.11 -4.90 -4.38
CA ASN A 49 -15.39 -5.55 -4.59
C ASN A 49 -15.48 -6.96 -3.98
N VAL A 50 -14.38 -7.51 -3.48
CA VAL A 50 -14.37 -8.87 -2.96
C VAL A 50 -14.89 -8.91 -1.54
N TYR A 51 -14.23 -8.18 -0.65
CA TYR A 51 -14.59 -8.14 0.77
C TYR A 51 -15.06 -6.72 1.16
N ALA A 52 -16.08 -6.24 0.46
CA ALA A 52 -16.63 -4.92 0.72
C ALA A 52 -17.43 -4.89 2.03
N THR A 53 -17.19 -3.87 2.85
CA THR A 53 -17.79 -3.74 4.18
C THR A 53 -19.26 -3.34 4.15
N ASP A 54 -19.79 -2.89 3.00
CA ASP A 54 -21.23 -2.72 2.79
C ASP A 54 -21.99 -4.07 2.76
N ASN A 55 -21.25 -5.14 2.73
CA ASN A 55 -21.69 -6.53 2.86
C ASN A 55 -22.85 -6.95 1.93
N LYS A 56 -23.02 -6.31 0.77
CA LYS A 56 -24.09 -6.65 -0.20
C LYS A 56 -24.07 -8.11 -0.64
N LYS A 57 -22.90 -8.77 -0.55
CA LYS A 57 -22.73 -10.18 -0.90
C LYS A 57 -22.88 -11.12 0.29
N GLY A 58 -23.08 -10.63 1.51
CA GLY A 58 -23.13 -11.45 2.71
C GLY A 58 -21.81 -12.17 3.07
N LEU A 59 -20.68 -11.67 2.59
CA LEU A 59 -19.36 -12.31 2.74
C LEU A 59 -18.58 -11.80 3.97
N VAL A 60 -18.92 -10.64 4.53
CA VAL A 60 -18.14 -9.95 5.56
C VAL A 60 -18.97 -9.74 6.81
N SER A 61 -18.38 -9.98 7.98
CA SER A 61 -18.96 -9.72 9.30
C SER A 61 -18.02 -8.84 10.12
N LYS A 62 -18.59 -8.07 11.04
CA LYS A 62 -17.86 -7.34 12.08
C LYS A 62 -17.34 -8.26 13.17
N GLU A 63 -18.09 -9.31 13.46
CA GLU A 63 -17.82 -10.24 14.54
C GLU A 63 -17.31 -11.56 13.99
N LYS A 64 -16.35 -12.15 14.71
CA LYS A 64 -15.89 -13.49 14.45
C LYS A 64 -16.93 -14.49 14.93
N THR A 65 -17.29 -15.43 14.06
CA THR A 65 -18.19 -16.54 14.37
C THR A 65 -17.65 -17.81 13.72
N ASP A 66 -18.26 -18.97 13.97
CA ASP A 66 -17.88 -20.22 13.29
C ASP A 66 -18.02 -20.12 11.77
N LYS A 67 -19.00 -19.35 11.28
CA LYS A 67 -19.20 -19.08 9.86
C LYS A 67 -18.21 -18.06 9.31
N TYR A 68 -18.00 -16.96 10.00
CA TYR A 68 -17.13 -15.85 9.61
C TYR A 68 -15.83 -15.95 10.40
N CYS A 69 -14.92 -16.82 9.97
CA CYS A 69 -13.73 -17.18 10.73
C CYS A 69 -12.40 -16.64 10.16
N TYR A 70 -12.36 -16.28 8.87
CA TYR A 70 -11.15 -15.80 8.23
C TYR A 70 -10.96 -14.28 8.44
N PRO A 71 -9.85 -13.84 9.03
CA PRO A 71 -9.65 -12.44 9.38
C PRO A 71 -9.35 -11.57 8.15
N LEU A 72 -9.92 -10.37 8.13
CA LEU A 72 -9.69 -9.33 7.15
C LEU A 72 -9.22 -8.04 7.87
N ILE A 73 -8.14 -7.45 7.43
CA ILE A 73 -7.75 -6.11 7.89
C ILE A 73 -8.67 -5.07 7.24
N ASN A 74 -9.40 -4.33 8.07
CA ASN A 74 -10.22 -3.21 7.63
C ASN A 74 -9.47 -1.88 7.74
N SER A 75 -8.77 -1.67 8.84
CA SER A 75 -7.87 -0.52 9.01
C SER A 75 -6.76 -0.84 10.01
N ILE A 76 -5.65 -0.14 9.87
CA ILE A 76 -4.52 -0.21 10.80
C ILE A 76 -4.27 1.20 11.33
N LYS A 77 -4.35 1.38 12.63
CA LYS A 77 -4.13 2.67 13.28
C LYS A 77 -2.64 2.96 13.43
N LYS A 78 -2.32 4.21 13.74
CA LYS A 78 -0.92 4.67 13.92
C LYS A 78 -0.20 3.95 15.08
N ASP A 79 -0.93 3.54 16.09
CA ASP A 79 -0.41 2.78 17.24
C ASP A 79 -0.22 1.28 16.96
N GLY A 80 -0.49 0.85 15.72
CA GLY A 80 -0.41 -0.54 15.29
C GLY A 80 -1.66 -1.36 15.58
N SER A 81 -2.67 -0.82 16.27
CA SER A 81 -3.91 -1.55 16.51
C SER A 81 -4.69 -1.76 15.21
N ILE A 82 -5.27 -2.94 15.06
CA ILE A 82 -5.95 -3.39 13.84
C ILE A 82 -7.44 -3.50 14.09
N ASP A 83 -8.24 -2.88 13.21
CA ASP A 83 -9.67 -3.12 13.12
C ASP A 83 -9.91 -4.28 12.16
N PHE A 84 -10.36 -5.41 12.70
CA PHE A 84 -10.64 -6.60 11.91
C PHE A 84 -12.11 -6.67 11.45
N ARG A 85 -12.28 -7.29 10.31
CA ARG A 85 -13.52 -7.91 9.83
C ARG A 85 -13.24 -9.38 9.61
N TYR A 86 -14.28 -10.15 9.33
CA TYR A 86 -14.14 -11.58 9.10
C TYR A 86 -14.94 -12.00 7.87
N THR A 87 -14.39 -12.90 7.08
CA THR A 87 -15.11 -13.48 5.94
C THR A 87 -15.46 -14.95 6.19
N CYS A 88 -16.50 -15.42 5.51
CA CYS A 88 -16.88 -16.82 5.48
C CYS A 88 -16.27 -17.57 4.29
N ASP A 89 -15.52 -16.89 3.42
CA ASP A 89 -14.97 -17.48 2.20
C ASP A 89 -13.60 -16.87 1.88
N ASP A 90 -12.55 -17.64 2.06
CA ASP A 90 -11.16 -17.28 1.82
C ASP A 90 -10.71 -17.46 0.35
N THR A 91 -11.57 -18.01 -0.49
CA THR A 91 -11.28 -18.33 -1.89
C THR A 91 -11.63 -17.20 -2.87
N GLN A 92 -12.32 -16.17 -2.40
CA GLN A 92 -12.76 -15.07 -3.25
C GLN A 92 -11.58 -14.26 -3.83
N ALA A 93 -11.73 -13.90 -5.10
CA ALA A 93 -10.75 -13.10 -5.82
C ALA A 93 -11.42 -12.05 -6.71
N GLY A 94 -10.74 -10.94 -6.95
CA GLY A 94 -11.14 -9.96 -7.95
C GLY A 94 -10.98 -10.50 -9.37
N LYS A 95 -11.65 -9.86 -10.33
CA LYS A 95 -11.56 -10.28 -11.73
C LYS A 95 -10.10 -10.26 -12.22
N GLY A 96 -9.62 -11.42 -12.64
CA GLY A 96 -8.22 -11.58 -13.12
C GLY A 96 -7.18 -11.57 -12.02
N GLN A 97 -7.58 -11.70 -10.76
CA GLN A 97 -6.67 -11.76 -9.61
C GLN A 97 -6.72 -13.15 -8.97
N LEU A 98 -5.69 -13.49 -8.21
CA LEU A 98 -5.68 -14.66 -7.35
C LEU A 98 -6.33 -14.32 -5.99
N PRO A 99 -6.83 -15.33 -5.24
CA PRO A 99 -7.31 -15.12 -3.88
C PRO A 99 -6.30 -14.40 -3.00
N GLN A 100 -6.80 -13.65 -2.03
CA GLN A 100 -5.95 -12.91 -1.09
C GLN A 100 -5.27 -13.82 -0.07
N PHE A 101 -5.93 -14.92 0.32
CA PHE A 101 -5.43 -15.90 1.28
C PHE A 101 -4.45 -16.89 0.64
N GLY A 102 -3.65 -17.55 1.48
CA GLY A 102 -2.61 -18.49 1.05
C GLY A 102 -1.39 -17.84 0.36
N ARG A 103 -1.23 -16.53 0.47
CA ARG A 103 -0.16 -15.78 -0.22
C ARG A 103 0.50 -14.79 0.72
N THR A 104 1.83 -14.87 0.79
CA THR A 104 2.66 -13.89 1.51
C THR A 104 2.46 -12.49 0.95
N LYS A 105 2.23 -11.52 1.83
CA LYS A 105 1.98 -10.13 1.45
C LYS A 105 2.28 -9.13 2.56
N PHE A 106 2.52 -7.92 2.12
CA PHE A 106 2.57 -6.74 2.96
C PHE A 106 1.27 -5.96 2.77
N ILE A 107 0.53 -5.72 3.85
CA ILE A 107 -0.76 -5.02 3.84
C ILE A 107 -0.58 -3.63 4.45
N PHE A 108 -1.11 -2.60 3.80
CA PHE A 108 -1.18 -1.25 4.32
C PHE A 108 -2.53 -0.62 3.99
N CYS A 109 -2.91 0.38 4.77
CA CYS A 109 -4.16 1.11 4.60
C CYS A 109 -3.88 2.59 4.30
N ASN A 110 -4.91 3.37 3.99
CA ASN A 110 -4.79 4.83 3.79
C ASN A 110 -4.17 5.58 4.99
N GLY A 111 -4.08 4.92 6.15
CA GLY A 111 -3.36 5.41 7.33
C GLY A 111 -1.84 5.17 7.25
N ALA A 112 -1.16 5.37 8.38
CA ALA A 112 0.27 5.11 8.51
C ALA A 112 0.60 3.68 8.96
N GLY A 113 -0.41 2.85 9.23
CA GLY A 113 -0.23 1.49 9.73
C GLY A 113 -0.04 0.48 8.61
N CYS A 114 0.77 -0.52 8.88
CA CYS A 114 1.04 -1.63 7.98
C CYS A 114 1.10 -2.96 8.74
N TYR A 115 0.95 -4.05 8.01
CA TYR A 115 0.98 -5.41 8.54
C TYR A 115 1.68 -6.36 7.58
N LYS A 116 2.55 -7.19 8.10
CA LYS A 116 3.26 -8.24 7.39
C LYS A 116 2.52 -9.58 7.58
N ASP A 117 2.00 -10.14 6.52
CA ASP A 117 1.36 -11.45 6.48
C ASP A 117 2.24 -12.44 5.71
N VAL A 118 3.11 -13.14 6.43
CA VAL A 118 4.05 -14.10 5.85
C VAL A 118 3.37 -15.42 5.51
N THR A 119 2.39 -15.82 6.31
CA THR A 119 1.70 -17.12 6.18
C THR A 119 0.54 -17.09 5.18
N GLY A 120 0.03 -15.90 4.88
CA GLY A 120 -1.11 -15.75 4.00
C GLY A 120 -2.47 -15.95 4.68
N ASP A 121 -2.51 -15.89 6.01
CA ASP A 121 -3.70 -16.18 6.81
C ASP A 121 -4.68 -15.00 6.91
N ILE A 122 -4.30 -13.82 6.43
CA ILE A 122 -5.06 -12.59 6.59
C ILE A 122 -5.39 -11.97 5.24
N GLY A 123 -6.66 -11.65 5.01
CA GLY A 123 -7.11 -10.84 3.89
C GLY A 123 -7.25 -9.36 4.26
N PHE A 124 -7.81 -8.57 3.36
CA PHE A 124 -8.10 -7.14 3.59
C PHE A 124 -9.39 -6.72 2.88
N THR A 125 -10.05 -5.71 3.44
CA THR A 125 -11.28 -5.13 2.86
C THR A 125 -10.92 -4.13 1.76
N GLU A 126 -11.93 -3.47 1.18
CA GLU A 126 -11.77 -2.41 0.16
C GLU A 126 -10.89 -1.23 0.60
N TRP A 127 -10.58 -1.12 1.90
CA TRP A 127 -9.75 -0.06 2.49
C TRP A 127 -8.26 -0.43 2.57
N GLY A 128 -7.94 -1.70 2.29
CA GLY A 128 -6.57 -2.20 2.29
C GLY A 128 -5.94 -2.21 0.90
N PHE A 129 -4.62 -2.22 0.92
CA PHE A 129 -3.75 -2.42 -0.24
C PHE A 129 -2.73 -3.49 0.11
N ALA A 130 -2.32 -4.28 -0.86
CA ALA A 130 -1.31 -5.30 -0.64
C ALA A 130 -0.21 -5.29 -1.71
N ILE A 131 1.00 -5.57 -1.26
CA ILE A 131 2.16 -5.92 -2.08
C ILE A 131 2.44 -7.39 -1.83
N TYR A 132 2.32 -8.22 -2.86
CA TYR A 132 2.65 -9.64 -2.80
C TYR A 132 4.10 -9.85 -3.20
N ASP A 133 4.88 -10.49 -2.33
CA ASP A 133 6.28 -10.78 -2.59
C ASP A 133 6.74 -11.97 -1.72
N THR A 134 8.01 -12.33 -1.82
CA THR A 134 8.61 -13.36 -0.97
C THR A 134 8.60 -12.94 0.50
N PRO A 135 8.60 -13.89 1.45
CA PRO A 135 8.67 -13.57 2.89
C PRO A 135 9.81 -12.61 3.24
N GLU A 136 10.98 -12.83 2.64
CA GLU A 136 12.17 -12.00 2.86
C GLU A 136 11.96 -10.55 2.39
N ASN A 137 11.37 -10.36 1.20
CA ASN A 137 11.13 -9.03 0.67
C ASN A 137 10.00 -8.32 1.44
N VAL A 138 8.95 -9.02 1.83
CA VAL A 138 7.87 -8.49 2.66
C VAL A 138 8.40 -7.97 3.99
N GLU A 139 9.37 -8.66 4.60
CA GLU A 139 10.03 -8.18 5.81
C GLU A 139 10.82 -6.88 5.58
N LYS A 140 11.59 -6.81 4.49
CA LYS A 140 12.34 -5.60 4.10
C LYS A 140 11.41 -4.43 3.79
N ILE A 141 10.29 -4.68 3.12
CA ILE A 141 9.26 -3.68 2.86
C ILE A 141 8.68 -3.14 4.18
N GLU A 142 8.37 -4.03 5.14
CA GLU A 142 7.88 -3.60 6.46
C GLU A 142 8.87 -2.68 7.17
N ILE A 143 10.17 -3.04 7.18
CA ILE A 143 11.21 -2.22 7.79
C ILE A 143 11.29 -0.86 7.09
N ALA A 144 11.31 -0.84 5.76
CA ALA A 144 11.36 0.38 4.96
C ALA A 144 10.16 1.32 5.26
N PHE A 145 8.95 0.78 5.36
CA PHE A 145 7.75 1.56 5.70
C PHE A 145 7.80 2.22 7.09
N LYS A 146 8.60 1.67 8.01
CA LYS A 146 8.77 2.20 9.36
C LYS A 146 9.89 3.24 9.48
N THR A 147 10.66 3.50 8.40
CA THR A 147 11.73 4.51 8.41
C THR A 147 11.15 5.92 8.44
N LYS A 148 11.95 6.85 8.93
CA LYS A 148 11.64 8.28 8.88
C LYS A 148 11.59 8.79 7.43
N GLU A 149 12.48 8.29 6.60
CA GLU A 149 12.57 8.59 5.17
C GLU A 149 11.26 8.22 4.45
N PHE A 150 10.74 7.02 4.68
CA PHE A 150 9.46 6.62 4.10
C PHE A 150 8.29 7.48 4.61
N THR A 151 8.30 7.85 5.88
CA THR A 151 7.32 8.80 6.45
C THR A 151 7.36 10.14 5.71
N ASN A 152 8.55 10.64 5.39
CA ASN A 152 8.73 11.87 4.61
C ASN A 152 8.20 11.72 3.17
N ILE A 153 8.47 10.58 2.53
CA ILE A 153 7.92 10.26 1.20
C ILE A 153 6.39 10.28 1.23
N ILE A 154 5.76 9.60 2.20
CA ILE A 154 4.30 9.59 2.36
C ILE A 154 3.75 11.00 2.54
N ASN A 155 4.44 11.85 3.31
CA ASN A 155 4.03 13.24 3.49
C ASN A 155 4.15 14.05 2.18
N ALA A 156 5.21 13.82 1.40
CA ALA A 156 5.40 14.46 0.10
C ALA A 156 4.34 14.04 -0.94
N LEU A 157 3.81 12.83 -0.82
CA LEU A 157 2.81 12.26 -1.74
C LEU A 157 1.36 12.57 -1.36
N LYS A 158 1.09 13.31 -0.30
CA LYS A 158 -0.27 13.66 0.11
C LYS A 158 -0.96 14.55 -0.91
N ILE A 159 -2.15 14.13 -1.34
CA ILE A 159 -3.04 14.96 -2.15
C ILE A 159 -3.99 15.76 -1.25
N VAL A 160 -4.45 15.15 -0.16
CA VAL A 160 -5.33 15.77 0.84
C VAL A 160 -4.86 15.42 2.25
N PRO A 161 -5.12 16.27 3.26
CA PRO A 161 -4.63 16.05 4.64
C PRO A 161 -5.06 14.70 5.25
N SER A 162 -6.21 14.18 4.88
CA SER A 162 -6.75 12.91 5.38
C SER A 162 -6.14 11.68 4.72
N GLN A 163 -5.53 11.83 3.54
CA GLN A 163 -4.90 10.74 2.80
C GLN A 163 -3.42 10.70 3.12
N LYS A 164 -2.98 9.67 3.83
CA LYS A 164 -1.58 9.53 4.26
C LYS A 164 -0.70 8.74 3.29
N CYS A 165 -1.29 7.95 2.40
CA CYS A 165 -0.55 7.19 1.39
C CYS A 165 -1.29 7.27 0.05
N ASN A 166 -0.55 7.56 -1.02
CA ASN A 166 -1.10 7.55 -2.37
C ASN A 166 -0.59 6.32 -3.14
N PRO A 167 -1.36 5.22 -3.17
CA PRO A 167 -0.93 3.99 -3.83
C PRO A 167 -0.75 4.17 -5.34
N GLU A 168 -1.45 5.11 -5.97
CA GLU A 168 -1.33 5.33 -7.41
C GLU A 168 0.03 5.91 -7.80
N VAL A 169 0.64 6.72 -6.92
CA VAL A 169 2.02 7.17 -7.13
C VAL A 169 3.01 6.07 -6.77
N MET A 170 2.76 5.33 -5.69
CA MET A 170 3.64 4.23 -5.30
C MET A 170 3.73 3.12 -6.36
N LYS A 171 2.70 2.91 -7.17
CA LYS A 171 2.74 1.98 -8.32
C LYS A 171 3.79 2.35 -9.36
N LEU A 172 4.31 3.58 -9.35
CA LEU A 172 5.38 4.01 -10.23
C LEU A 172 6.77 3.68 -9.66
N PHE A 173 6.84 3.29 -8.39
CA PHE A 173 8.11 2.89 -7.76
C PHE A 173 8.60 1.56 -8.35
N ARG A 174 9.90 1.37 -8.37
CA ARG A 174 10.48 0.07 -8.73
C ARG A 174 10.20 -0.96 -7.61
N LYS A 175 10.13 -2.23 -7.96
CA LYS A 175 9.81 -3.33 -7.03
C LYS A 175 10.74 -3.38 -5.82
N ASP A 176 12.00 -3.01 -6.00
CA ASP A 176 13.02 -3.02 -4.95
C ASP A 176 13.29 -1.64 -4.31
N PHE A 177 12.30 -0.72 -4.37
CA PHE A 177 12.39 0.64 -3.80
C PHE A 177 12.87 0.68 -2.35
N TRP A 178 12.56 -0.35 -1.59
CA TRP A 178 12.94 -0.49 -0.19
C TRP A 178 14.45 -0.56 0.03
N LYS A 179 15.24 -0.95 -0.98
CA LYS A 179 16.71 -1.00 -0.87
C LYS A 179 17.32 0.36 -0.55
N ASP A 180 16.79 1.44 -1.09
CA ASP A 180 17.30 2.80 -0.86
C ASP A 180 16.91 3.34 0.52
N LEU A 181 16.00 2.68 1.21
CA LEU A 181 15.48 3.06 2.52
C LEU A 181 16.10 2.27 3.68
N LEU A 182 16.86 1.23 3.36
CA LEU A 182 17.51 0.34 4.34
C LEU A 182 19.04 0.55 4.42
N VAL A 183 19.53 1.70 3.99
CA VAL A 183 20.96 2.06 4.01
C VAL A 183 21.37 2.56 5.39
#